data_31475898bb5e78435821ca6abc865612
#
_entry.id   31475898bb5e78435821ca6abc865612
#
_cell.length_a   1.000
_cell.length_b   1.000
_cell.length_c   1.000
_cell.angle_alpha   90.00
_cell.angle_beta   90.00
_cell.angle_gamma   90.00
#
_symmetry.space_group_name_H-M   'P 1'
#
loop_
_entity.id
_entity.type
_entity.pdbx_description
1 polymer ?
#
loop_
_entity_poly.entity_id
_entity_poly.type
_entity_poly.pdbx_seq_one_letter_code
_entity_poly.pdbx_strand_id
1 'polypeptide(L)'
;MSDKETTRKPEGERAALEKIEAMPEPYRAMGERLHALIMGAAPALQPALWYGMPAYRKDGAVILFFRADEYMTFGLTEKANLVLEEDAPHRLRPSAWFFDTLDEATEAALEAIVRRAAS
;
A
#
# COMPACT_ATOMS: atom_id res chain seq x y z
N MET A 1 -17.43 -24.93 6.20
CA MET A 1 -17.03 -24.37 5.29
C MET A 1 -15.93 -23.44 5.20
N SER A 2 -14.78 -24.04 5.15
CA SER A 2 -13.57 -23.25 5.02
C SER A 2 -13.55 -22.47 3.71
N ASP A 3 -14.27 -22.96 2.70
CA ASP A 3 -14.32 -22.25 1.44
C ASP A 3 -14.92 -20.87 1.59
N LYS A 4 -15.94 -20.75 2.41
CA LYS A 4 -16.56 -19.49 2.61
C LYS A 4 -15.60 -18.49 3.23
N GLU A 5 -14.87 -18.96 4.21
CA GLU A 5 -13.93 -18.09 4.88
C GLU A 5 -12.80 -17.70 3.97
N THR A 6 -12.31 -18.65 3.19
CA THR A 6 -11.21 -18.35 2.28
C THR A 6 -11.64 -17.44 1.15
N THR A 7 -12.90 -17.52 0.71
CA THR A 7 -13.33 -16.62 -0.34
C THR A 7 -13.76 -15.27 0.19
N ARG A 8 -14.20 -15.21 1.43
CA ARG A 8 -14.66 -13.97 1.99
C ARG A 8 -13.51 -13.01 2.24
N LYS A 9 -12.46 -13.51 2.86
CA LYS A 9 -11.28 -12.72 3.10
C LYS A 9 -10.66 -12.21 1.81
N PRO A 10 -10.54 -13.04 0.77
CA PRO A 10 -9.98 -12.55 -0.49
C PRO A 10 -10.85 -11.59 -1.27
N GLU A 11 -12.05 -11.30 -0.81
CA GLU A 11 -12.93 -10.42 -1.56
C GLU A 11 -12.34 -9.04 -1.72
N GLY A 12 -11.86 -8.45 -0.62
CA GLY A 12 -11.18 -7.17 -0.70
C GLY A 12 -9.88 -7.27 -1.47
N GLU A 13 -9.14 -8.35 -1.25
CA GLU A 13 -7.90 -8.57 -1.97
C GLU A 13 -8.15 -8.76 -3.45
N ARG A 14 -9.20 -9.51 -3.79
CA ARG A 14 -9.55 -9.70 -5.20
C ARG A 14 -9.87 -8.37 -5.87
N ALA A 15 -10.64 -7.51 -5.20
CA ALA A 15 -10.98 -6.22 -5.75
C ALA A 15 -9.73 -5.37 -5.97
N ALA A 16 -8.81 -5.39 -5.00
CA ALA A 16 -7.56 -4.65 -5.14
C ALA A 16 -6.73 -5.20 -6.29
N LEU A 17 -6.64 -6.54 -6.40
CA LEU A 17 -5.86 -7.15 -7.47
C LEU A 17 -6.45 -6.88 -8.84
N GLU A 18 -7.78 -6.87 -8.95
CA GLU A 18 -8.42 -6.54 -10.22
C GLU A 18 -8.09 -5.12 -10.64
N LYS A 19 -8.04 -4.22 -9.68
CA LYS A 19 -7.70 -2.84 -9.99
C LYS A 19 -6.25 -2.73 -10.46
N ILE A 20 -5.36 -3.50 -9.83
CA ILE A 20 -3.96 -3.53 -10.24
C ILE A 20 -3.82 -4.10 -11.64
N GLU A 21 -4.57 -5.17 -11.95
CA GLU A 21 -4.52 -5.77 -13.27
C GLU A 21 -5.00 -4.83 -14.35
N ALA A 22 -5.86 -3.89 -14.01
CA ALA A 22 -6.37 -2.92 -14.97
C ALA A 22 -5.38 -1.79 -15.24
N MET A 23 -4.30 -1.71 -14.49
CA MET A 23 -3.31 -0.67 -14.71
C MET A 23 -2.52 -0.94 -15.98
N PRO A 24 -2.14 0.11 -16.72
CA PRO A 24 -1.26 -0.09 -17.88
C PRO A 24 0.16 -0.41 -17.43
N GLU A 25 0.90 -1.13 -18.27
CA GLU A 25 2.30 -1.34 -17.99
C GLU A 25 3.06 -0.03 -18.17
N PRO A 26 4.11 0.19 -17.40
CA PRO A 26 4.74 -0.75 -16.46
C PRO A 26 4.09 -0.76 -15.07
N TYR A 27 3.02 -0.03 -14.87
CA TYR A 27 2.45 0.13 -13.54
C TYR A 27 1.74 -1.11 -13.04
N ARG A 28 1.25 -1.95 -13.96
CA ARG A 28 0.65 -3.22 -13.54
C ARG A 28 1.68 -4.09 -12.81
N ALA A 29 2.84 -4.28 -13.41
CA ALA A 29 3.88 -5.08 -12.78
C ALA A 29 4.35 -4.44 -11.48
N MET A 30 4.46 -3.12 -11.47
CA MET A 30 4.83 -2.40 -10.24
C MET A 30 3.77 -2.58 -9.16
N GLY A 31 2.51 -2.50 -9.54
CA GLY A 31 1.42 -2.67 -8.57
C GLY A 31 1.39 -4.06 -7.98
N GLU A 32 1.62 -5.08 -8.82
CA GLU A 32 1.70 -6.45 -8.33
C GLU A 32 2.84 -6.60 -7.34
N ARG A 33 3.97 -5.98 -7.64
CA ARG A 33 5.11 -6.04 -6.76
C ARG A 33 4.85 -5.29 -5.46
N LEU A 34 4.20 -4.12 -5.54
CA LEU A 34 3.85 -3.35 -4.35
C LEU A 34 2.91 -4.15 -3.45
N HIS A 35 1.94 -4.82 -4.04
CA HIS A 35 1.02 -5.64 -3.24
C HIS A 35 1.77 -6.73 -2.48
N ALA A 36 2.67 -7.42 -3.17
CA ALA A 36 3.45 -8.49 -2.54
C ALA A 36 4.33 -7.92 -1.43
N LEU A 37 4.95 -6.78 -1.68
CA LEU A 37 5.82 -6.12 -0.72
C LEU A 37 5.04 -5.70 0.53
N ILE A 38 3.87 -5.11 0.32
CA ILE A 38 3.03 -4.64 1.44
C ILE A 38 2.60 -5.82 2.29
N MET A 39 2.07 -6.86 1.64
CA MET A 39 1.57 -8.00 2.38
C MET A 39 2.70 -8.79 3.04
N GLY A 40 3.88 -8.78 2.44
CA GLY A 40 5.03 -9.41 3.08
C GLY A 40 5.53 -8.65 4.29
N ALA A 41 5.51 -7.32 4.22
CA ALA A 41 6.00 -6.49 5.32
C ALA A 41 4.98 -6.38 6.46
N ALA A 42 3.69 -6.45 6.14
CA ALA A 42 2.63 -6.28 7.14
C ALA A 42 1.47 -7.20 6.82
N PRO A 43 1.63 -8.51 7.07
CA PRO A 43 0.61 -9.50 6.66
C PRO A 43 -0.72 -9.36 7.37
N ALA A 44 -0.78 -8.62 8.45
CA ALA A 44 -2.05 -8.40 9.14
C ALA A 44 -2.94 -7.36 8.45
N LEU A 45 -2.40 -6.62 7.49
CA LEU A 45 -3.21 -5.65 6.76
C LEU A 45 -4.24 -6.35 5.89
N GLN A 46 -5.35 -5.69 5.67
CA GLN A 46 -6.44 -6.23 4.88
C GLN A 46 -6.61 -5.43 3.60
N PRO A 47 -6.33 -6.03 2.44
CA PRO A 47 -6.49 -5.33 1.17
C PRO A 47 -7.93 -4.94 0.90
N ALA A 48 -8.13 -3.82 0.25
CA ALA A 48 -9.45 -3.31 -0.07
C ALA A 48 -9.33 -2.28 -1.19
N LEU A 49 -10.45 -1.68 -1.55
CA LEU A 49 -10.47 -0.51 -2.42
C LEU A 49 -10.86 0.70 -1.60
N TRP A 50 -10.27 1.83 -1.93
CA TRP A 50 -10.55 3.10 -1.27
C TRP A 50 -10.51 4.18 -2.34
N TYR A 51 -11.66 4.76 -2.62
CA TYR A 51 -11.78 5.71 -3.73
C TYR A 51 -11.23 5.12 -5.02
N GLY A 52 -11.51 3.83 -5.26
CA GLY A 52 -11.07 3.16 -6.47
C GLY A 52 -9.61 2.79 -6.52
N MET A 53 -8.88 2.95 -5.45
CA MET A 53 -7.45 2.65 -5.39
C MET A 53 -7.20 1.41 -4.55
N PRO A 54 -6.18 0.62 -4.87
CA PRO A 54 -5.75 -0.44 -3.96
C PRO A 54 -5.34 0.17 -2.63
N ALA A 55 -5.90 -0.35 -1.56
CA ALA A 55 -5.71 0.21 -0.24
C ALA A 55 -5.61 -0.91 0.78
N TYR A 56 -5.09 -0.58 1.96
CA TYR A 56 -4.82 -1.59 2.97
C TYR A 56 -5.29 -1.06 4.32
N ARG A 57 -6.07 -1.88 5.00
CA ARG A 57 -6.71 -1.49 6.27
C ARG A 57 -6.03 -2.14 7.44
N LYS A 58 -6.02 -1.42 8.54
CA LYS A 58 -5.63 -1.96 9.83
C LYS A 58 -6.73 -1.59 10.82
N ASP A 59 -7.30 -2.60 11.48
CA ASP A 59 -8.37 -2.38 12.46
C ASP A 59 -9.51 -1.56 11.87
N GLY A 60 -9.85 -1.85 10.59
CA GLY A 60 -10.99 -1.22 9.94
C GLY A 60 -10.71 0.11 9.29
N ALA A 61 -9.53 0.68 9.47
CA ALA A 61 -9.19 1.97 8.90
C ALA A 61 -8.14 1.82 7.82
N VAL A 62 -8.32 2.54 6.70
CA VAL A 62 -7.33 2.55 5.64
C VAL A 62 -6.10 3.30 6.13
N ILE A 63 -4.93 2.65 6.08
CA ILE A 63 -3.69 3.29 6.50
C ILE A 63 -2.77 3.60 5.33
N LEU A 64 -2.86 2.84 4.22
CA LEU A 64 -2.03 3.14 3.06
C LEU A 64 -2.75 2.74 1.79
N PHE A 65 -2.28 3.30 0.68
CA PHE A 65 -2.87 3.07 -0.63
C PHE A 65 -1.85 3.38 -1.70
N PHE A 66 -2.13 2.96 -2.95
CA PHE A 66 -1.33 3.44 -4.07
C PHE A 66 -2.21 3.56 -5.31
N ARG A 67 -1.73 4.35 -6.26
CA ARG A 67 -2.45 4.53 -7.51
C ARG A 67 -1.44 4.84 -8.62
N ALA A 68 -1.83 4.52 -9.86
CA ALA A 68 -1.01 4.76 -11.04
C ALA A 68 -1.68 5.82 -11.91
N ASP A 69 -0.92 6.86 -12.23
CA ASP A 69 -1.31 7.87 -13.18
C ASP A 69 -0.19 7.94 -14.21
N GLU A 70 0.45 9.10 -14.35
CA GLU A 70 1.65 9.20 -15.15
C GLU A 70 2.87 8.71 -14.36
N TYR A 71 2.68 8.46 -13.09
CA TYR A 71 3.66 7.91 -12.18
C TYR A 71 2.90 7.16 -11.10
N MET A 72 3.63 6.41 -10.29
CA MET A 72 3.01 5.71 -9.17
C MET A 72 3.04 6.63 -7.95
N THR A 73 1.90 6.69 -7.25
CA THR A 73 1.79 7.39 -5.98
C THR A 73 1.59 6.35 -4.89
N PHE A 74 2.41 6.42 -3.85
CA PHE A 74 2.25 5.58 -2.67
C PHE A 74 1.98 6.53 -1.50
N GLY A 75 0.87 6.33 -0.80
CA GLY A 75 0.46 7.27 0.23
C GLY A 75 0.03 6.61 1.51
N LEU A 76 0.15 7.36 2.59
CA LEU A 76 -0.33 6.99 3.91
C LEU A 76 -1.44 7.93 4.32
N THR A 77 -2.38 7.41 5.12
CA THR A 77 -3.41 8.27 5.69
C THR A 77 -3.01 8.68 7.10
N GLU A 78 -3.80 9.55 7.67
CA GLU A 78 -3.56 9.99 9.05
C GLU A 78 -3.75 8.85 10.05
N LYS A 79 -4.37 7.75 9.62
CA LYS A 79 -4.57 6.59 10.50
C LYS A 79 -3.33 5.71 10.60
N ALA A 80 -2.35 5.94 9.73
CA ALA A 80 -1.10 5.20 9.80
C ALA A 80 -0.22 5.79 10.89
N ASN A 81 0.80 5.02 11.27
CA ASN A 81 1.79 5.52 12.21
C ASN A 81 2.75 6.43 11.44
N LEU A 82 2.46 7.72 11.46
CA LEU A 82 3.27 8.71 10.76
C LEU A 82 4.38 9.20 11.69
N VAL A 83 5.60 9.23 11.19
CA VAL A 83 6.76 9.53 12.02
C VAL A 83 7.38 10.86 11.60
N LEU A 84 7.62 11.70 12.59
CA LEU A 84 8.36 12.93 12.39
C LEU A 84 9.84 12.64 12.57
N GLU A 85 10.64 13.10 11.61
CA GLU A 85 12.08 12.94 11.71
C GLU A 85 12.60 13.61 12.96
N GLU A 86 13.52 12.93 13.64
CA GLU A 86 13.99 13.36 14.95
C GLU A 86 14.55 14.77 14.96
N ASP A 87 15.36 15.07 13.95
CA ASP A 87 16.03 16.37 13.88
C ASP A 87 15.38 17.35 12.95
N ALA A 88 14.14 17.07 12.55
CA ALA A 88 13.46 17.95 11.59
C ALA A 88 13.16 19.30 12.23
N PRO A 89 13.44 20.38 11.50
CA PRO A 89 13.17 21.74 12.03
C PRO A 89 11.69 22.12 11.94
N HIS A 90 10.86 21.21 11.42
CA HIS A 90 9.43 21.45 11.24
C HIS A 90 8.65 20.30 11.88
N ARG A 91 7.31 20.42 11.86
CA ARG A 91 6.43 19.41 12.43
C ARG A 91 5.70 18.58 11.37
N LEU A 92 6.21 18.56 10.15
CA LEU A 92 5.57 17.86 9.05
C LEU A 92 5.97 16.40 9.03
N ARG A 93 5.00 15.51 8.84
CA ARG A 93 5.24 14.08 8.73
C ARG A 93 5.01 13.65 7.29
N PRO A 94 5.99 12.98 6.67
CA PRO A 94 5.83 12.55 5.28
C PRO A 94 4.71 11.52 5.16
N SER A 95 3.90 11.64 4.11
CA SER A 95 2.81 10.71 3.92
C SER A 95 2.57 10.31 2.46
N ALA A 96 3.37 10.82 1.52
CA ALA A 96 3.19 10.44 0.12
C ALA A 96 4.50 10.50 -0.61
N TRP A 97 4.66 9.56 -1.55
CA TRP A 97 5.87 9.44 -2.35
C TRP A 97 5.46 9.13 -3.78
N PHE A 98 6.23 9.64 -4.74
CA PHE A 98 5.95 9.50 -6.16
C PHE A 98 7.16 8.89 -6.84
N PHE A 99 6.93 7.91 -7.71
CA PHE A 99 8.04 7.27 -8.41
C PHE A 99 7.53 6.62 -9.70
N ASP A 100 8.44 6.46 -10.64
CA ASP A 100 8.11 5.80 -11.91
C ASP A 100 8.95 4.55 -12.13
N THR A 101 9.80 4.20 -11.18
CA THR A 101 10.64 3.02 -11.26
C THR A 101 10.66 2.37 -9.88
N LEU A 102 10.58 1.04 -9.86
CA LEU A 102 10.57 0.30 -8.59
C LEU A 102 11.80 -0.61 -8.57
N ASP A 103 12.94 -0.01 -8.23
CA ASP A 103 14.19 -0.76 -8.13
C ASP A 103 14.37 -1.28 -6.70
N GLU A 104 15.46 -1.99 -6.45
CA GLU A 104 15.71 -2.62 -5.15
C GLU A 104 15.74 -1.62 -4.02
N ALA A 105 16.41 -0.49 -4.23
CA ALA A 105 16.52 0.52 -3.19
C ALA A 105 15.17 1.13 -2.87
N THR A 106 14.36 1.36 -3.90
CA THR A 106 13.02 1.90 -3.70
C THR A 106 12.14 0.90 -2.97
N GLU A 107 12.23 -0.39 -3.36
CA GLU A 107 11.47 -1.42 -2.67
C GLU A 107 11.84 -1.49 -1.19
N ALA A 108 13.12 -1.45 -0.89
CA ALA A 108 13.57 -1.51 0.50
C ALA A 108 13.06 -0.32 1.31
N ALA A 109 13.07 0.86 0.71
CA ALA A 109 12.59 2.05 1.37
C ALA A 109 11.09 1.95 1.64
N LEU A 110 10.33 1.49 0.65
CA LEU A 110 8.89 1.34 0.81
C LEU A 110 8.56 0.28 1.85
N GLU A 111 9.32 -0.81 1.86
CA GLU A 111 9.09 -1.86 2.84
C GLU A 111 9.25 -1.32 4.26
N ALA A 112 10.28 -0.52 4.49
CA ALA A 112 10.49 0.09 5.80
C ALA A 112 9.35 1.03 6.16
N ILE A 113 8.85 1.78 5.16
CA ILE A 113 7.73 2.68 5.38
C ILE A 113 6.48 1.90 5.77
N VAL A 114 6.21 0.78 5.07
CA VAL A 114 5.05 -0.05 5.37
C VAL A 114 5.11 -0.60 6.79
N ARG A 115 6.27 -1.13 7.18
CA ARG A 115 6.42 -1.70 8.52
C ARG A 115 6.14 -0.66 9.59
N ARG A 116 6.65 0.53 9.40
CA ARG A 116 6.47 1.60 10.37
C ARG A 116 5.01 2.07 10.38
N ALA A 117 4.43 2.22 9.20
CA ALA A 117 3.06 2.70 9.10
C ALA A 117 2.08 1.74 9.77
N ALA A 118 2.36 0.44 9.70
CA ALA A 118 1.48 -0.58 10.23
C ALA A 118 1.78 -0.94 11.68
N SER A 119 2.82 -0.38 12.27
CA SER A 119 3.21 -0.73 13.64
C SER A 119 2.31 -0.10 14.69
#